data_16c3df7a8d7d57c613a4d8b1f9a68734
#
_entry.id   16c3df7a8d7d57c613a4d8b1f9a68734
#
_cell.length_a   1.000
_cell.length_b   1.000
_cell.length_c   1.000
_cell.angle_alpha   90.00
_cell.angle_beta   90.00
_cell.angle_gamma   90.00
#
_symmetry.space_group_name_H-M   'P 1'
#
loop_
_entity.id
_entity.type
_entity.pdbx_description
1 polymer ?
#
loop_
_entity_poly.entity_id
_entity_poly.type
_entity_poly.pdbx_seq_one_letter_code
_entity_poly.pdbx_strand_id
1 'polypeptide(L)'
;MTYRQLPLERYVCHLYSEVLRKLPAVVRKWWNTSQSRQKNFVDNLTTNYVSSLICSEELKAIANRKEKHENMQVTVHASTREVLAVYAIDEARMELVITLAPNYPLGAVKVECGKQIGGRASSRNVGMQLTIFLTHQNGTIYDGLTMWKNNLDKKFEGVEECYVCYTVIHQDTCQLPKLTCKTCKKKFHGPCLYKWFTTSSKSTCPICRNVF
;
A
#
# COMPACT_ATOMS: atom_id res chain seq x y z
N MET A 1 21.51 -21.86 -40.15
CA MET A 1 21.16 -20.87 -39.14
C MET A 1 22.44 -20.51 -38.37
N THR A 2 23.05 -19.38 -38.73
CA THR A 2 24.28 -18.87 -38.10
C THR A 2 23.90 -18.30 -36.74
N TYR A 3 24.27 -18.99 -35.67
CA TYR A 3 24.25 -18.43 -34.31
C TYR A 3 25.17 -17.24 -34.28
N ARG A 4 24.63 -16.00 -34.36
CA ARG A 4 25.38 -14.79 -34.01
C ARG A 4 25.72 -14.91 -32.53
N GLN A 5 26.97 -15.22 -32.23
CA GLN A 5 27.48 -15.13 -30.87
C GLN A 5 27.28 -13.67 -30.40
N LEU A 6 26.35 -13.47 -29.45
CA LEU A 6 26.22 -12.18 -28.80
C LEU A 6 27.54 -11.88 -28.08
N PRO A 7 28.09 -10.66 -28.18
CA PRO A 7 29.27 -10.26 -27.40
C PRO A 7 29.03 -10.57 -25.94
N LEU A 8 30.01 -11.10 -25.23
CA LEU A 8 29.94 -11.49 -23.80
C LEU A 8 29.31 -10.39 -22.93
N GLU A 9 29.67 -9.15 -23.20
CA GLU A 9 29.14 -7.96 -22.50
C GLU A 9 27.61 -7.85 -22.59
N ARG A 10 27.05 -8.06 -23.79
CA ARG A 10 25.58 -8.03 -23.97
C ARG A 10 24.90 -9.17 -23.24
N TYR A 11 25.51 -10.34 -23.22
CA TYR A 11 24.99 -11.49 -22.51
C TYR A 11 24.98 -11.23 -20.99
N VAL A 12 26.07 -10.68 -20.44
CA VAL A 12 26.17 -10.32 -19.01
C VAL A 12 25.14 -9.25 -18.63
N CYS A 13 24.98 -8.21 -19.46
CA CYS A 13 23.98 -7.17 -19.21
C CYS A 13 22.56 -7.72 -19.26
N HIS A 14 22.26 -8.62 -20.21
CA HIS A 14 20.96 -9.29 -20.29
C HIS A 14 20.70 -10.15 -19.06
N LEU A 15 21.66 -10.98 -18.67
CA LEU A 15 21.57 -11.83 -17.49
C LEU A 15 21.36 -10.99 -16.22
N TYR A 16 22.11 -9.91 -16.06
CA TYR A 16 21.95 -8.97 -14.93
C TYR A 16 20.51 -8.39 -14.88
N SER A 17 19.99 -7.94 -16.01
CA SER A 17 18.64 -7.42 -16.11
C SER A 17 17.57 -8.47 -15.76
N GLU A 18 17.75 -9.72 -16.22
CA GLU A 18 16.85 -10.83 -15.89
C GLU A 18 16.90 -11.21 -14.40
N VAL A 19 18.08 -11.21 -13.80
CA VAL A 19 18.23 -11.48 -12.36
C VAL A 19 17.57 -10.37 -11.52
N LEU A 20 17.71 -9.11 -11.93
CA LEU A 20 17.02 -7.99 -11.28
C LEU A 20 15.49 -8.09 -11.37
N ARG A 21 14.95 -8.60 -12.47
CA ARG A 21 13.50 -8.81 -12.62
C ARG A 21 12.98 -9.94 -11.75
N LYS A 22 13.72 -11.05 -11.69
CA LYS A 22 13.23 -12.28 -11.04
C LYS A 22 13.60 -12.40 -9.57
N LEU A 23 14.75 -11.88 -9.19
CA LEU A 23 15.34 -12.04 -7.85
C LEU A 23 15.84 -10.71 -7.27
N PRO A 24 15.04 -9.62 -7.29
CA PRO A 24 15.48 -8.31 -6.84
C PRO A 24 15.96 -8.29 -5.39
N ALA A 25 15.32 -9.05 -4.49
CA ALA A 25 15.69 -9.10 -3.09
C ALA A 25 17.11 -9.69 -2.87
N VAL A 26 17.49 -10.71 -3.65
CA VAL A 26 18.83 -11.33 -3.57
C VAL A 26 19.88 -10.34 -4.05
N VAL A 27 19.62 -9.65 -5.17
CA VAL A 27 20.55 -8.66 -5.72
C VAL A 27 20.71 -7.48 -4.75
N ARG A 28 19.63 -6.99 -4.15
CA ARG A 28 19.71 -5.94 -3.11
C ARG A 28 20.56 -6.35 -1.92
N LYS A 29 20.37 -7.59 -1.45
CA LYS A 29 21.18 -8.10 -0.34
C LYS A 29 22.66 -8.11 -0.70
N TRP A 30 23.02 -8.66 -1.85
CA TRP A 30 24.39 -8.65 -2.35
C TRP A 30 24.93 -7.23 -2.52
N TRP A 31 24.18 -6.33 -3.18
CA TRP A 31 24.58 -4.94 -3.39
C TRP A 31 24.82 -4.20 -2.07
N ASN A 32 23.97 -4.40 -1.05
CA ASN A 32 24.14 -3.77 0.26
C ASN A 32 25.40 -4.23 0.99
N THR A 33 25.87 -5.46 0.76
CA THR A 33 27.07 -6.03 1.37
C THR A 33 28.34 -5.82 0.54
N SER A 34 28.22 -5.29 -0.67
CA SER A 34 29.35 -5.04 -1.58
C SER A 34 30.19 -3.86 -1.14
N GLN A 35 31.46 -3.85 -1.57
CA GLN A 35 32.38 -2.73 -1.32
C GLN A 35 31.89 -1.44 -2.01
N SER A 36 32.19 -0.28 -1.43
CA SER A 36 31.71 1.02 -1.87
C SER A 36 31.94 1.29 -3.37
N ARG A 37 33.10 0.91 -3.91
CA ARG A 37 33.40 1.09 -5.33
C ARG A 37 32.49 0.27 -6.24
N GLN A 38 32.28 -1.00 -5.90
CA GLN A 38 31.40 -1.91 -6.63
C GLN A 38 29.93 -1.46 -6.51
N LYS A 39 29.56 -1.05 -5.30
CA LYS A 39 28.20 -0.54 -5.00
C LYS A 39 27.86 0.66 -5.87
N ASN A 40 28.75 1.65 -5.96
CA ASN A 40 28.55 2.85 -6.77
C ASN A 40 28.53 2.52 -8.28
N PHE A 41 29.36 1.61 -8.73
CA PHE A 41 29.36 1.18 -10.14
C PHE A 41 28.04 0.51 -10.53
N VAL A 42 27.57 -0.43 -9.72
CA VAL A 42 26.32 -1.15 -9.95
C VAL A 42 25.11 -0.21 -9.85
N ASP A 43 25.13 0.73 -8.90
CA ASP A 43 24.11 1.76 -8.76
C ASP A 43 24.00 2.63 -10.02
N ASN A 44 25.11 3.17 -10.50
CA ASN A 44 25.14 3.97 -11.72
C ASN A 44 24.72 3.17 -12.96
N LEU A 45 25.19 1.93 -13.09
CA LEU A 45 24.79 1.06 -14.19
C LEU A 45 23.26 0.81 -14.20
N THR A 46 22.73 0.50 -13.03
CA THR A 46 21.29 0.22 -12.88
C THR A 46 20.46 1.47 -13.16
N THR A 47 20.83 2.60 -12.57
CA THR A 47 20.09 3.87 -12.73
C THR A 47 20.04 4.30 -14.18
N ASN A 48 21.17 4.23 -14.89
CA ASN A 48 21.28 4.79 -16.24
C ASN A 48 20.75 3.85 -17.34
N TYR A 49 20.84 2.52 -17.18
CA TYR A 49 20.59 1.59 -18.28
C TYR A 49 19.48 0.57 -18.02
N VAL A 50 19.15 0.26 -16.78
CA VAL A 50 18.25 -0.85 -16.44
C VAL A 50 16.96 -0.39 -15.78
N SER A 51 17.06 0.53 -14.83
CA SER A 51 15.94 0.95 -13.97
C SER A 51 14.74 1.48 -14.76
N SER A 52 14.97 2.32 -15.77
CA SER A 52 13.88 2.91 -16.55
C SER A 52 13.06 1.85 -17.30
N LEU A 53 13.73 0.82 -17.81
CA LEU A 53 13.09 -0.29 -18.50
C LEU A 53 12.24 -1.11 -17.54
N ILE A 54 12.80 -1.56 -16.40
CA ILE A 54 12.09 -2.36 -15.40
C ILE A 54 10.92 -1.58 -14.82
N CYS A 55 11.09 -0.30 -14.46
CA CYS A 55 10.01 0.55 -13.99
C CYS A 55 8.88 0.66 -15.03
N SER A 56 9.24 0.92 -16.31
CA SER A 56 8.24 1.04 -17.37
C SER A 56 7.45 -0.25 -17.57
N GLU A 57 8.12 -1.40 -17.53
CA GLU A 57 7.48 -2.72 -17.65
C GLU A 57 6.51 -2.97 -16.50
N GLU A 58 6.94 -2.72 -15.25
CA GLU A 58 6.12 -2.93 -14.06
C GLU A 58 4.93 -1.97 -13.98
N LEU A 59 5.16 -0.68 -14.25
CA LEU A 59 4.10 0.33 -14.27
C LEU A 59 3.07 0.06 -15.37
N LYS A 60 3.51 -0.35 -16.58
CA LYS A 60 2.61 -0.78 -17.66
C LYS A 60 1.82 -2.03 -17.29
N ALA A 61 2.46 -3.00 -16.65
CA ALA A 61 1.78 -4.21 -16.21
C ALA A 61 0.64 -3.89 -15.23
N ILE A 62 0.83 -2.91 -14.33
CA ILE A 62 -0.21 -2.42 -13.41
C ILE A 62 -1.32 -1.70 -14.18
N ALA A 63 -0.95 -0.76 -15.05
CA ALA A 63 -1.91 0.05 -15.81
C ALA A 63 -2.80 -0.77 -16.75
N ASN A 64 -2.24 -1.84 -17.36
CA ASN A 64 -2.93 -2.69 -18.32
C ASN A 64 -3.80 -3.80 -17.67
N ARG A 65 -3.77 -3.96 -16.36
CA ARG A 65 -4.61 -4.96 -15.69
C ARG A 65 -6.07 -4.57 -15.77
N LYS A 66 -6.86 -5.49 -16.32
CA LYS A 66 -8.32 -5.35 -16.47
C LYS A 66 -9.09 -5.67 -15.18
N GLU A 67 -8.43 -6.27 -14.20
CA GLU A 67 -9.04 -6.60 -12.91
C GLU A 67 -9.34 -5.31 -12.15
N LYS A 68 -10.60 -4.92 -12.17
CA LYS A 68 -11.10 -3.86 -11.30
C LYS A 68 -11.28 -4.45 -9.91
N HIS A 69 -10.47 -4.02 -8.99
CA HIS A 69 -10.69 -4.34 -7.58
C HIS A 69 -11.91 -3.59 -7.08
N GLU A 70 -12.84 -4.31 -6.50
CA GLU A 70 -13.94 -3.69 -5.76
C GLU A 70 -13.37 -2.77 -4.67
N ASN A 71 -13.89 -1.56 -4.56
CA ASN A 71 -13.49 -0.52 -3.61
C ASN A 71 -12.04 0.02 -3.75
N MET A 72 -11.24 -0.40 -4.74
CA MET A 72 -9.90 0.12 -4.95
C MET A 72 -9.67 0.60 -6.38
N GLN A 73 -9.22 1.84 -6.51
CA GLN A 73 -8.76 2.43 -7.77
C GLN A 73 -7.25 2.59 -7.74
N VAL A 74 -6.60 2.24 -8.85
CA VAL A 74 -5.14 2.38 -8.99
C VAL A 74 -4.85 3.31 -10.16
N THR A 75 -4.04 4.34 -9.91
CA THR A 75 -3.58 5.30 -10.91
C THR A 75 -2.06 5.25 -10.99
N VAL A 76 -1.53 5.19 -12.21
CA VAL A 76 -0.08 5.11 -12.46
C VAL A 76 0.41 6.41 -13.06
N HIS A 77 1.40 7.02 -12.43
CA HIS A 77 2.10 8.22 -12.91
C HIS A 77 3.50 7.83 -13.38
N ALA A 78 3.63 7.52 -14.67
CA ALA A 78 4.87 7.00 -15.25
C ALA A 78 6.04 8.01 -15.20
N SER A 79 5.75 9.32 -15.32
CA SER A 79 6.76 10.39 -15.29
C SER A 79 7.43 10.53 -13.92
N THR A 80 6.67 10.41 -12.84
CA THR A 80 7.16 10.49 -11.45
C THR A 80 7.51 9.13 -10.87
N ARG A 81 7.29 8.03 -11.63
CA ARG A 81 7.44 6.63 -11.19
C ARG A 81 6.63 6.33 -9.94
N GLU A 82 5.39 6.81 -9.90
CA GLU A 82 4.50 6.66 -8.77
C GLU A 82 3.27 5.83 -9.11
N VAL A 83 2.82 5.08 -8.13
CA VAL A 83 1.56 4.35 -8.16
C VAL A 83 0.71 4.83 -6.99
N LEU A 84 -0.43 5.42 -7.29
CA LEU A 84 -1.43 5.85 -6.33
C LEU A 84 -2.55 4.81 -6.28
N ALA A 85 -2.81 4.27 -5.12
CA ALA A 85 -3.97 3.43 -4.86
C ALA A 85 -4.91 4.14 -3.88
N VAL A 86 -6.19 4.22 -4.23
CA VAL A 86 -7.24 4.79 -3.40
C VAL A 86 -8.25 3.69 -3.10
N TYR A 87 -8.40 3.36 -1.83
CA TYR A 87 -9.44 2.47 -1.34
C TYR A 87 -10.57 3.30 -0.76
N ALA A 88 -11.77 3.14 -1.29
CA ALA A 88 -12.95 3.89 -0.89
C ALA A 88 -14.02 2.95 -0.32
N ILE A 89 -14.57 3.32 0.84
CA ILE A 89 -15.74 2.67 1.44
C ILE A 89 -16.61 3.76 2.05
N ASP A 90 -17.88 3.79 1.68
CA ASP A 90 -18.80 4.88 1.97
C ASP A 90 -18.19 6.23 1.52
N GLU A 91 -18.08 7.19 2.44
CA GLU A 91 -17.46 8.49 2.18
C GLU A 91 -15.97 8.53 2.58
N ALA A 92 -15.44 7.47 3.19
CA ALA A 92 -14.06 7.42 3.64
C ALA A 92 -13.12 6.94 2.52
N ARG A 93 -11.98 7.63 2.39
CA ARG A 93 -10.93 7.31 1.43
C ARG A 93 -9.62 7.07 2.16
N MET A 94 -8.94 6.01 1.76
CA MET A 94 -7.60 5.66 2.22
C MET A 94 -6.67 5.63 1.02
N GLU A 95 -5.55 6.33 1.14
CA GLU A 95 -4.61 6.53 0.05
C GLU A 95 -3.29 5.85 0.37
N LEU A 96 -2.70 5.25 -0.63
CA LEU A 96 -1.39 4.64 -0.62
C LEU A 96 -0.62 5.12 -1.85
N VAL A 97 0.54 5.71 -1.63
CA VAL A 97 1.45 6.14 -2.70
C VAL A 97 2.73 5.31 -2.60
N ILE A 98 3.10 4.67 -3.71
CA ILE A 98 4.35 3.92 -3.86
C ILE A 98 5.19 4.61 -4.90
N THR A 99 6.38 5.11 -4.52
CA THR A 99 7.33 5.77 -5.41
C THR A 99 8.54 4.86 -5.63
N LEU A 100 8.88 4.60 -6.89
CA LEU A 100 10.03 3.78 -7.28
C LEU A 100 11.30 4.62 -7.29
N ALA A 101 12.36 4.10 -6.66
CA ALA A 101 13.64 4.77 -6.60
C ALA A 101 14.28 4.93 -7.99
N PRO A 102 15.18 5.94 -8.20
CA PRO A 102 15.87 6.12 -9.48
C PRO A 102 16.66 4.88 -9.91
N ASN A 103 17.20 4.12 -8.97
CA ASN A 103 17.95 2.88 -9.16
C ASN A 103 17.09 1.62 -8.92
N TYR A 104 15.75 1.74 -8.99
CA TYR A 104 14.87 0.58 -8.85
C TYR A 104 15.27 -0.55 -9.82
N PRO A 105 15.30 -1.83 -9.41
CA PRO A 105 14.84 -2.38 -8.15
C PRO A 105 15.93 -2.51 -7.06
N LEU A 106 17.12 -1.94 -7.19
CA LEU A 106 18.16 -1.96 -6.16
C LEU A 106 17.77 -1.11 -4.94
N GLY A 107 17.36 0.13 -5.18
CA GLY A 107 16.89 1.03 -4.14
C GLY A 107 15.53 0.58 -3.59
N ALA A 108 15.33 0.88 -2.31
CA ALA A 108 14.03 0.63 -1.68
C ALA A 108 12.94 1.51 -2.28
N VAL A 109 11.74 0.98 -2.35
CA VAL A 109 10.55 1.77 -2.69
C VAL A 109 10.16 2.68 -1.52
N LYS A 110 9.71 3.88 -1.82
CA LYS A 110 9.11 4.77 -0.83
C LYS A 110 7.62 4.48 -0.76
N VAL A 111 7.12 4.20 0.44
CA VAL A 111 5.70 3.95 0.69
C VAL A 111 5.16 5.04 1.59
N GLU A 112 4.19 5.79 1.11
CA GLU A 112 3.49 6.83 1.84
C GLU A 112 2.02 6.45 1.98
N CYS A 113 1.54 6.42 3.22
CA CYS A 113 0.14 6.13 3.51
C CYS A 113 -0.53 7.41 3.99
N GLY A 114 -1.62 7.79 3.34
CA GLY A 114 -2.52 8.82 3.81
C GLY A 114 -3.27 8.43 5.09
N LYS A 115 -4.47 8.93 5.27
CA LYS A 115 -5.34 8.53 6.39
C LYS A 115 -5.61 7.03 6.33
N GLN A 116 -5.46 6.34 7.45
CA GLN A 116 -5.72 4.90 7.61
C GLN A 116 -6.59 4.66 8.83
N ILE A 117 -7.29 3.53 8.84
CA ILE A 117 -8.05 3.08 10.00
C ILE A 117 -7.11 2.92 11.18
N GLY A 118 -7.46 3.54 12.32
CA GLY A 118 -6.62 3.50 13.53
C GLY A 118 -5.59 4.63 13.62
N GLY A 119 -5.64 5.62 12.70
CA GLY A 119 -4.85 6.84 12.75
C GLY A 119 -3.37 6.66 12.38
N ARG A 120 -2.52 7.60 12.82
CA ARG A 120 -1.10 7.68 12.44
C ARG A 120 -0.27 6.43 12.75
N ALA A 121 -0.54 5.75 13.85
CA ALA A 121 0.19 4.53 14.20
C ALA A 121 -0.10 3.40 13.19
N SER A 122 -1.36 3.25 12.78
CA SER A 122 -1.76 2.28 11.76
C SER A 122 -1.13 2.60 10.40
N SER A 123 -1.09 3.88 10.00
CA SER A 123 -0.43 4.31 8.76
C SER A 123 1.04 3.91 8.73
N ARG A 124 1.78 4.15 9.82
CA ARG A 124 3.19 3.74 9.92
C ARG A 124 3.37 2.23 9.80
N ASN A 125 2.55 1.45 10.51
CA ASN A 125 2.64 -0.02 10.47
C ASN A 125 2.37 -0.56 9.07
N VAL A 126 1.36 -0.06 8.39
CA VAL A 126 1.04 -0.45 7.00
C VAL A 126 2.20 -0.09 6.06
N GLY A 127 2.70 1.14 6.13
CA GLY A 127 3.83 1.58 5.32
C GLY A 127 5.08 0.73 5.55
N MET A 128 5.41 0.43 6.82
CA MET A 128 6.55 -0.41 7.17
C MET A 128 6.39 -1.84 6.65
N GLN A 129 5.22 -2.46 6.84
CA GLN A 129 4.95 -3.82 6.34
C GLN A 129 5.08 -3.91 4.82
N LEU A 130 4.52 -2.93 4.09
CA LEU A 130 4.64 -2.86 2.64
C LEU A 130 6.08 -2.63 2.19
N THR A 131 6.81 -1.74 2.85
CA THR A 131 8.23 -1.52 2.55
C THR A 131 9.05 -2.78 2.76
N ILE A 132 8.81 -3.51 3.84
CA ILE A 132 9.47 -4.80 4.12
C ILE A 132 9.12 -5.81 3.02
N PHE A 133 7.84 -5.95 2.68
CA PHE A 133 7.38 -6.87 1.63
C PHE A 133 8.04 -6.56 0.29
N LEU A 134 7.97 -5.31 -0.17
CA LEU A 134 8.50 -4.88 -1.47
C LEU A 134 10.03 -4.84 -1.54
N THR A 135 10.72 -4.73 -0.39
CA THR A 135 12.18 -4.65 -0.34
C THR A 135 12.85 -6.01 -0.12
N HIS A 136 12.29 -6.87 0.71
CA HIS A 136 12.93 -8.12 1.14
C HIS A 136 12.32 -9.37 0.52
N GLN A 137 11.21 -9.25 -0.20
CA GLN A 137 10.61 -10.34 -0.95
C GLN A 137 10.71 -10.04 -2.46
N ASN A 138 10.51 -11.05 -3.29
CA ASN A 138 10.51 -10.90 -4.75
C ASN A 138 9.11 -10.59 -5.30
N GLY A 139 8.24 -9.99 -4.49
CA GLY A 139 6.90 -9.57 -4.89
C GLY A 139 6.91 -8.34 -5.79
N THR A 140 5.94 -8.26 -6.68
CA THR A 140 5.72 -7.10 -7.54
C THR A 140 5.02 -5.97 -6.77
N ILE A 141 5.03 -4.75 -7.32
CA ILE A 141 4.24 -3.63 -6.75
C ILE A 141 2.76 -4.00 -6.67
N TYR A 142 2.24 -4.70 -7.68
CA TYR A 142 0.85 -5.15 -7.69
C TYR A 142 0.52 -6.13 -6.55
N ASP A 143 1.44 -7.05 -6.23
CA ASP A 143 1.25 -7.95 -5.08
C ASP A 143 1.17 -7.17 -3.77
N GLY A 144 1.97 -6.11 -3.63
CA GLY A 144 1.92 -5.18 -2.51
C GLY A 144 0.58 -4.45 -2.41
N LEU A 145 0.04 -3.96 -3.53
CA LEU A 145 -1.28 -3.33 -3.59
C LEU A 145 -2.40 -4.32 -3.21
N THR A 146 -2.34 -5.54 -3.73
CA THR A 146 -3.29 -6.60 -3.43
C THR A 146 -3.24 -6.98 -1.95
N MET A 147 -2.04 -7.10 -1.37
CA MET A 147 -1.87 -7.34 0.06
C MET A 147 -2.50 -6.20 0.90
N TRP A 148 -2.26 -4.95 0.52
CA TRP A 148 -2.85 -3.79 1.20
C TRP A 148 -4.37 -3.81 1.14
N LYS A 149 -4.96 -4.03 -0.05
CA LYS A 149 -6.40 -4.18 -0.25
C LYS A 149 -6.99 -5.28 0.63
N ASN A 150 -6.42 -6.48 0.57
CA ASN A 150 -6.91 -7.63 1.34
C ASN A 150 -6.85 -7.39 2.85
N ASN A 151 -5.85 -6.65 3.33
CA ASN A 151 -5.77 -6.25 4.73
C ASN A 151 -6.86 -5.24 5.12
N LEU A 152 -7.27 -4.38 4.21
CA LEU A 152 -8.40 -3.47 4.43
C LEU A 152 -9.73 -4.22 4.40
N ASP A 153 -9.96 -5.08 3.40
CA ASP A 153 -11.17 -5.89 3.30
C ASP A 153 -11.42 -6.69 4.58
N LYS A 154 -10.38 -7.36 5.11
CA LYS A 154 -10.46 -8.09 6.38
C LYS A 154 -10.81 -7.22 7.58
N LYS A 155 -10.40 -5.95 7.58
CA LYS A 155 -10.75 -5.02 8.68
C LYS A 155 -12.20 -4.57 8.63
N PHE A 156 -12.82 -4.61 7.47
CA PHE A 156 -14.22 -4.22 7.27
C PHE A 156 -15.18 -5.40 7.29
N GLU A 157 -14.70 -6.61 7.10
CA GLU A 157 -15.51 -7.81 7.09
C GLU A 157 -16.30 -7.96 8.40
N GLY A 158 -17.61 -8.03 8.31
CA GLY A 158 -18.51 -8.17 9.46
C GLY A 158 -18.60 -6.95 10.40
N VAL A 159 -18.10 -5.80 9.99
CA VAL A 159 -18.23 -4.56 10.77
C VAL A 159 -19.59 -3.94 10.49
N GLU A 160 -20.40 -3.77 11.54
CA GLU A 160 -21.68 -3.08 11.46
C GLU A 160 -21.48 -1.55 11.38
N GLU A 161 -22.38 -0.87 10.71
CA GLU A 161 -22.41 0.59 10.65
C GLU A 161 -22.70 1.23 12.02
N CYS A 162 -22.28 2.45 12.20
CA CYS A 162 -22.62 3.25 13.36
C CYS A 162 -24.11 3.68 13.29
N TYR A 163 -24.89 3.37 14.31
CA TYR A 163 -26.32 3.71 14.35
C TYR A 163 -26.64 5.21 14.58
N VAL A 164 -25.63 6.10 14.54
CA VAL A 164 -25.82 7.55 14.57
C VAL A 164 -25.55 8.19 13.22
N CYS A 165 -24.45 7.83 12.55
CA CYS A 165 -24.07 8.41 11.25
C CYS A 165 -24.31 7.46 10.07
N TYR A 166 -24.68 6.21 10.33
CA TYR A 166 -24.96 5.18 9.31
C TYR A 166 -23.78 4.90 8.37
N THR A 167 -22.55 5.11 8.83
CA THR A 167 -21.34 4.77 8.08
C THR A 167 -20.48 3.78 8.88
N VAL A 168 -19.70 2.96 8.17
CA VAL A 168 -18.73 2.03 8.78
C VAL A 168 -17.51 2.79 9.32
N ILE A 169 -17.09 3.84 8.64
CA ILE A 169 -15.93 4.64 9.01
C ILE A 169 -16.36 6.06 9.37
N HIS A 170 -15.91 6.56 10.53
CA HIS A 170 -16.12 7.96 10.89
C HIS A 170 -15.26 8.87 10.01
N GLN A 171 -15.85 9.83 9.32
CA GLN A 171 -15.20 10.70 8.31
C GLN A 171 -13.93 11.39 8.83
N ASP A 172 -14.00 12.03 10.01
CA ASP A 172 -12.90 12.85 10.52
C ASP A 172 -11.80 12.02 11.18
N THR A 173 -12.19 10.98 11.94
CA THR A 173 -11.25 10.23 12.79
C THR A 173 -10.81 8.90 12.19
N CYS A 174 -11.41 8.47 11.09
CA CYS A 174 -11.18 7.16 10.45
C CYS A 174 -11.28 5.99 11.45
N GLN A 175 -12.18 6.08 12.43
CA GLN A 175 -12.42 5.04 13.43
C GLN A 175 -13.60 4.18 13.06
N LEU A 176 -13.54 2.91 13.46
CA LEU A 176 -14.67 1.97 13.38
C LEU A 176 -15.59 2.11 14.60
N PRO A 177 -16.88 1.76 14.48
CA PRO A 177 -17.83 1.79 15.59
C PRO A 177 -17.53 0.67 16.57
N LYS A 178 -16.80 1.01 17.65
CA LYS A 178 -16.34 0.05 18.66
C LYS A 178 -17.14 0.10 19.97
N LEU A 179 -17.84 1.21 20.23
CA LEU A 179 -18.61 1.36 21.45
C LEU A 179 -19.96 0.68 21.30
N THR A 180 -20.22 -0.33 22.14
CA THR A 180 -21.41 -1.16 22.06
C THR A 180 -22.31 -0.87 23.26
N CYS A 181 -23.59 -0.58 23.01
CA CYS A 181 -24.57 -0.44 24.07
C CYS A 181 -24.78 -1.77 24.80
N LYS A 182 -24.76 -1.74 26.13
CA LYS A 182 -24.93 -2.95 26.97
C LYS A 182 -26.30 -3.60 26.81
N THR A 183 -27.34 -2.80 26.55
CA THR A 183 -28.73 -3.25 26.45
C THR A 183 -29.09 -3.71 25.03
N CYS A 184 -28.98 -2.83 24.03
CA CYS A 184 -29.47 -3.14 22.67
C CYS A 184 -28.36 -3.68 21.73
N LYS A 185 -27.12 -3.78 22.22
CA LYS A 185 -25.94 -4.29 21.51
C LYS A 185 -25.56 -3.51 20.23
N LYS A 186 -26.21 -2.39 19.96
CA LYS A 186 -25.90 -1.53 18.80
C LYS A 186 -24.54 -0.85 18.99
N LYS A 187 -23.82 -0.67 17.86
CA LYS A 187 -22.45 -0.14 17.82
C LYS A 187 -22.42 1.32 17.41
N PHE A 188 -21.47 2.07 17.95
CA PHE A 188 -21.33 3.51 17.73
C PHE A 188 -19.86 3.91 17.60
N HIS A 189 -19.59 4.94 16.80
CA HIS A 189 -18.31 5.64 16.87
C HIS A 189 -18.21 6.44 18.16
N GLY A 190 -17.02 6.53 18.73
CA GLY A 190 -16.78 7.35 19.91
C GLY A 190 -17.20 8.82 19.75
N PRO A 191 -16.75 9.51 18.66
CA PRO A 191 -17.17 10.90 18.41
C PRO A 191 -18.67 11.08 18.24
N CYS A 192 -19.35 10.15 17.55
CA CYS A 192 -20.81 10.21 17.37
C CYS A 192 -21.55 10.09 18.70
N LEU A 193 -21.12 9.15 19.55
CA LEU A 193 -21.75 8.94 20.85
C LEU A 193 -21.46 10.10 21.80
N TYR A 194 -20.24 10.63 21.79
CA TYR A 194 -19.89 11.82 22.56
C TYR A 194 -20.75 13.04 22.15
N LYS A 195 -20.89 13.29 20.84
CA LYS A 195 -21.76 14.34 20.32
C LYS A 195 -23.20 14.16 20.78
N TRP A 196 -23.71 12.94 20.79
CA TRP A 196 -25.03 12.63 21.32
C TRP A 196 -25.15 12.97 22.80
N PHE A 197 -24.21 12.57 23.64
CA PHE A 197 -24.24 12.85 25.08
C PHE A 197 -24.19 14.35 25.37
N THR A 198 -23.38 15.11 24.63
CA THR A 198 -23.27 16.56 24.80
C THR A 198 -24.53 17.29 24.37
N THR A 199 -25.13 16.90 23.23
CA THR A 199 -26.34 17.55 22.71
C THR A 199 -27.60 17.18 23.48
N SER A 200 -27.72 15.94 23.93
CA SER A 200 -28.87 15.48 24.70
C SER A 200 -28.81 15.76 26.20
N SER A 201 -27.62 16.13 26.71
CA SER A 201 -27.30 16.26 28.16
C SER A 201 -27.65 14.99 28.96
N LYS A 202 -27.67 13.82 28.28
CA LYS A 202 -28.01 12.52 28.89
C LYS A 202 -26.99 11.47 28.52
N SER A 203 -26.55 10.65 29.47
CA SER A 203 -25.67 9.50 29.23
C SER A 203 -26.46 8.23 28.84
N THR A 204 -27.42 8.37 27.93
CA THR A 204 -28.31 7.28 27.49
C THR A 204 -28.05 6.89 26.04
N CYS A 205 -28.30 5.63 25.72
CA CYS A 205 -28.18 5.13 24.36
C CYS A 205 -29.09 5.87 23.37
N PRO A 206 -28.62 6.33 22.21
CA PRO A 206 -29.45 6.99 21.19
C PRO A 206 -30.65 6.14 20.72
N ILE A 207 -30.52 4.82 20.76
CA ILE A 207 -31.52 3.88 20.20
C ILE A 207 -32.48 3.40 21.29
N CYS A 208 -32.00 2.77 22.35
CA CYS A 208 -32.88 2.16 23.37
C CYS A 208 -33.11 3.06 24.60
N ARG A 209 -32.45 4.21 24.71
CA ARG A 209 -32.58 5.20 25.78
C ARG A 209 -32.20 4.71 27.19
N ASN A 210 -31.73 3.48 27.32
CA ASN A 210 -31.17 2.97 28.57
C ASN A 210 -29.79 3.59 28.85
N VAL A 211 -29.34 3.56 30.10
CA VAL A 211 -28.01 4.02 30.47
C VAL A 211 -26.96 3.27 29.67
N PHE A 212 -25.98 4.01 29.10
CA PHE A 212 -25.01 3.46 28.17
C PHE A 212 -23.91 2.64 28.86
#